data_8dbcb0475a0a9aeb1545b708e1a2b9f5
#
_entry.id   8dbcb0475a0a9aeb1545b708e1a2b9f5
#
_cell.length_a   1.000
_cell.length_b   1.000
_cell.length_c   1.000
_cell.angle_alpha   90.00
_cell.angle_beta   90.00
_cell.angle_gamma   90.00
#
_symmetry.space_group_name_H-M   'P 1'
#
loop_
_entity.id
_entity.type
_entity.pdbx_description
1 polymer ?
#
loop_
_entity_poly.entity_id
_entity_poly.type
_entity_poly.pdbx_seq_one_letter_code
_entity_poly.pdbx_strand_id
1 'polypeptide(L)'
;MVKDRCNVRSSDNGVVSSIAATGFGLTALCIGEKRGYVSFTLARERVINALRFLWKKLPTERGFFYHWANINTGERLWQSEFSSIDTSILLCGILTCRQHFEHSEISELAHEIFNRVDWNWLSEDTRILPHGWSPETGFLQYRWDSYSEMMMMYLLGLGSTSHALAPATWDAWKRTIFEFDGIKFIGSYAPLFVHQYSQAWFDFRGKRDLYADYFQNSILATDVHRRFCLSLASKFPDYSDDLWGITASDSINGYRVWGGPPETGPIDGTIVPCAAAGSLPFLPGPTMRVLRTIDNRYGAGTWSRYGFVDAFNPLTNWYDSDVVGIDAGITMVMAENARTAFVWDTFMKNPEAQRGMERAGFKSYQPLAPQELVGLHLRST
;
A
#
# COMPACT_ATOMS: atom_id res chain seq x y z
N MET A 1 -0.89 -13.43 12.77
CA MET A 1 0.11 -12.77 11.92
C MET A 1 0.10 -13.37 10.52
N VAL A 2 0.58 -12.63 9.54
CA VAL A 2 0.80 -13.09 8.17
C VAL A 2 2.30 -13.13 7.91
N LYS A 3 2.79 -14.16 7.21
CA LYS A 3 4.19 -14.24 6.79
C LYS A 3 4.55 -13.07 5.88
N ASP A 4 5.78 -12.61 5.97
CA ASP A 4 6.34 -11.61 5.06
C ASP A 4 6.29 -12.13 3.62
N ARG A 5 6.78 -13.34 3.42
CA ARG A 5 6.75 -14.05 2.13
C ARG A 5 6.50 -15.55 2.34
N CYS A 6 6.12 -16.22 1.28
CA CYS A 6 5.91 -17.65 1.27
C CYS A 6 6.42 -18.25 -0.04
N ASN A 7 7.33 -19.23 0.07
CA ASN A 7 7.79 -20.00 -1.08
C ASN A 7 6.68 -20.93 -1.56
N VAL A 8 6.36 -20.87 -2.86
CA VAL A 8 5.25 -21.65 -3.45
C VAL A 8 5.71 -22.94 -4.13
N ARG A 9 7.02 -23.13 -4.28
CA ARG A 9 7.64 -24.30 -4.95
C ARG A 9 8.25 -25.32 -3.97
N SER A 10 8.43 -24.93 -2.72
CA SER A 10 8.97 -25.79 -1.67
C SER A 10 8.15 -25.72 -0.40
N SER A 11 8.45 -26.59 0.58
CA SER A 11 7.90 -26.47 1.92
C SER A 11 8.49 -25.23 2.59
N ASP A 12 7.62 -24.35 3.05
CA ASP A 12 8.02 -23.11 3.71
C ASP A 12 7.80 -23.21 5.23
N ASN A 13 8.90 -23.38 5.97
CA ASN A 13 8.93 -23.39 7.44
C ASN A 13 9.38 -22.03 8.01
N GLY A 14 9.44 -20.98 7.20
CA GLY A 14 9.81 -19.64 7.64
C GLY A 14 8.88 -19.11 8.73
N VAL A 15 9.47 -18.42 9.71
CA VAL A 15 8.77 -17.87 10.89
C VAL A 15 8.65 -16.36 10.85
N VAL A 16 9.15 -15.74 9.79
CA VAL A 16 9.13 -14.27 9.63
C VAL A 16 7.76 -13.81 9.25
N SER A 17 7.18 -12.95 10.05
CA SER A 17 5.94 -12.23 9.73
C SER A 17 6.19 -10.74 9.62
N SER A 18 5.46 -10.10 8.71
CA SER A 18 5.41 -8.65 8.55
C SER A 18 4.12 -8.11 9.17
N ILE A 19 4.24 -6.98 9.89
CA ILE A 19 3.07 -6.29 10.42
C ILE A 19 2.24 -5.66 9.29
N ALA A 20 2.88 -5.16 8.23
CA ALA A 20 2.18 -4.65 7.04
C ALA A 20 1.41 -5.78 6.32
N ALA A 21 2.05 -6.92 6.05
CA ALA A 21 1.36 -8.08 5.46
C ALA A 21 0.19 -8.54 6.35
N THR A 22 0.31 -8.38 7.67
CA THR A 22 -0.78 -8.69 8.62
C THR A 22 -1.95 -7.70 8.47
N GLY A 23 -1.69 -6.42 8.25
CA GLY A 23 -2.71 -5.41 7.95
C GLY A 23 -3.50 -5.74 6.69
N PHE A 24 -2.80 -6.09 5.61
CA PHE A 24 -3.43 -6.59 4.39
C PHE A 24 -4.21 -7.89 4.62
N GLY A 25 -3.65 -8.83 5.38
CA GLY A 25 -4.30 -10.10 5.70
C GLY A 25 -5.58 -9.96 6.53
N LEU A 26 -5.64 -9.00 7.45
CA LEU A 26 -6.84 -8.63 8.18
C LEU A 26 -7.93 -8.11 7.22
N THR A 27 -7.56 -7.21 6.31
CA THR A 27 -8.46 -6.75 5.25
C THR A 27 -8.91 -7.89 4.34
N ALA A 28 -8.01 -8.85 4.04
CA ALA A 28 -8.31 -10.05 3.28
C ALA A 28 -9.39 -10.93 3.93
N LEU A 29 -9.41 -11.03 5.25
CA LEU A 29 -10.47 -11.77 5.96
C LEU A 29 -11.83 -11.11 5.77
N CYS A 30 -11.90 -9.77 5.75
CA CYS A 30 -13.13 -9.04 5.44
C CYS A 30 -13.59 -9.28 3.99
N ILE A 31 -12.67 -9.19 3.04
CA ILE A 31 -12.98 -9.47 1.61
C ILE A 31 -13.41 -10.92 1.42
N GLY A 32 -12.68 -11.88 2.01
CA GLY A 32 -12.96 -13.31 1.89
C GLY A 32 -14.31 -13.69 2.46
N GLU A 33 -14.70 -13.11 3.59
CA GLU A 33 -16.03 -13.27 4.17
C GLU A 33 -17.11 -12.66 3.25
N LYS A 34 -16.94 -11.42 2.83
CA LYS A 34 -17.86 -10.73 1.93
C LYS A 34 -18.08 -11.46 0.62
N ARG A 35 -17.08 -12.21 0.15
CA ARG A 35 -17.12 -13.02 -1.06
C ARG A 35 -17.60 -14.46 -0.84
N GLY A 36 -17.82 -14.86 0.41
CA GLY A 36 -18.22 -16.22 0.74
C GLY A 36 -17.10 -17.27 0.66
N TYR A 37 -15.83 -16.83 0.56
CA TYR A 37 -14.67 -17.75 0.56
C TYR A 37 -14.33 -18.28 1.95
N VAL A 38 -14.75 -17.57 2.98
CA VAL A 38 -14.62 -17.96 4.38
C VAL A 38 -15.92 -17.62 5.11
N SER A 39 -16.37 -18.51 6.02
CA SER A 39 -17.57 -18.24 6.80
C SER A 39 -17.37 -17.05 7.75
N PHE A 40 -18.43 -16.31 8.03
CA PHE A 40 -18.43 -15.19 8.98
C PHE A 40 -17.83 -15.58 10.33
N THR A 41 -18.25 -16.73 10.88
CA THR A 41 -17.76 -17.19 12.19
C THR A 41 -16.26 -17.45 12.17
N LEU A 42 -15.74 -18.13 11.15
CA LEU A 42 -14.32 -18.43 11.05
C LEU A 42 -13.48 -17.17 10.79
N ALA A 43 -13.93 -16.26 9.91
CA ALA A 43 -13.24 -15.01 9.65
C ALA A 43 -13.16 -14.15 10.92
N ARG A 44 -14.28 -13.99 11.61
CA ARG A 44 -14.36 -13.25 12.88
C ARG A 44 -13.45 -13.84 13.96
N GLU A 45 -13.45 -15.16 14.12
CA GLU A 45 -12.57 -15.85 15.09
C GLU A 45 -11.10 -15.61 14.77
N ARG A 46 -10.70 -15.70 13.51
CA ARG A 46 -9.33 -15.39 13.07
C ARG A 46 -8.95 -13.95 13.36
N VAL A 47 -9.85 -13.00 13.14
CA VAL A 47 -9.61 -11.59 13.46
C VAL A 47 -9.43 -11.41 14.97
N ILE A 48 -10.32 -11.95 15.82
CA ILE A 48 -10.20 -11.85 17.27
C ILE A 48 -8.86 -12.43 17.74
N ASN A 49 -8.48 -13.61 17.25
CA ASN A 49 -7.22 -14.24 17.63
C ASN A 49 -6.01 -13.41 17.18
N ALA A 50 -6.05 -12.81 15.99
CA ALA A 50 -5.00 -11.91 15.51
C ALA A 50 -4.89 -10.66 16.38
N LEU A 51 -6.00 -9.98 16.69
CA LEU A 51 -5.99 -8.77 17.53
C LEU A 51 -5.51 -9.07 18.96
N ARG A 52 -5.94 -10.20 19.55
CA ARG A 52 -5.44 -10.67 20.86
C ARG A 52 -3.93 -10.88 20.84
N PHE A 53 -3.40 -11.47 19.77
CA PHE A 53 -1.96 -11.73 19.62
C PHE A 53 -1.19 -10.41 19.47
N LEU A 54 -1.66 -9.49 18.61
CA LEU A 54 -1.09 -8.14 18.45
C LEU A 54 -1.08 -7.36 19.76
N TRP A 55 -2.15 -7.44 20.54
CA TRP A 55 -2.26 -6.74 21.82
C TRP A 55 -1.37 -7.32 22.91
N LYS A 56 -1.32 -8.66 23.02
CA LYS A 56 -0.71 -9.33 24.17
C LYS A 56 0.73 -9.80 23.96
N LYS A 57 1.13 -10.04 22.71
CA LYS A 57 2.39 -10.72 22.40
C LYS A 57 3.40 -9.88 21.63
N LEU A 58 2.96 -8.97 20.76
CA LEU A 58 3.90 -8.17 20.00
C LEU A 58 4.47 -7.04 20.88
N PRO A 59 5.80 -6.90 20.93
CA PRO A 59 6.43 -5.75 21.54
C PRO A 59 6.14 -4.50 20.72
N THR A 60 5.98 -3.39 21.43
CA THR A 60 5.78 -2.06 20.83
C THR A 60 6.55 -1.03 21.60
N GLU A 61 6.96 0.04 20.91
CA GLU A 61 7.43 1.26 21.54
C GLU A 61 6.44 2.37 21.29
N ARG A 62 5.91 2.96 22.37
CA ARG A 62 4.85 4.00 22.26
C ARG A 62 3.67 3.61 21.37
N GLY A 63 3.35 2.32 21.30
CA GLY A 63 2.26 1.78 20.48
C GLY A 63 2.64 1.42 19.04
N PHE A 64 3.81 1.85 18.54
CA PHE A 64 4.33 1.43 17.25
C PHE A 64 4.90 0.03 17.31
N PHE A 65 4.65 -0.76 16.29
CA PHE A 65 5.08 -2.15 16.20
C PHE A 65 6.40 -2.27 15.44
N TYR A 66 7.22 -3.26 15.83
CA TYR A 66 8.42 -3.62 15.09
C TYR A 66 8.06 -4.26 13.75
N HIS A 67 8.85 -3.94 12.74
CA HIS A 67 8.63 -4.29 11.33
C HIS A 67 8.43 -5.80 11.15
N TRP A 68 9.37 -6.61 11.69
CA TRP A 68 9.30 -8.07 11.62
C TRP A 68 9.24 -8.71 12.99
N ALA A 69 8.40 -9.73 13.08
CA ALA A 69 8.22 -10.53 14.27
C ALA A 69 8.16 -12.02 13.94
N ASN A 70 8.54 -12.85 14.92
CA ASN A 70 8.32 -14.28 14.84
C ASN A 70 6.81 -14.57 14.88
N ILE A 71 6.29 -15.25 13.86
CA ILE A 71 4.86 -15.50 13.68
C ILE A 71 4.26 -16.34 14.83
N ASN A 72 5.06 -17.16 15.51
CA ASN A 72 4.61 -18.04 16.58
C ASN A 72 4.72 -17.39 17.98
N THR A 73 5.81 -16.63 18.21
CA THR A 73 6.11 -16.08 19.55
C THR A 73 5.78 -14.59 19.68
N GLY A 74 5.78 -13.85 18.57
CA GLY A 74 5.65 -12.39 18.54
C GLY A 74 6.95 -11.66 18.81
N GLU A 75 8.07 -12.36 19.03
CA GLU A 75 9.37 -11.73 19.29
C GLU A 75 9.87 -10.95 18.08
N ARG A 76 10.46 -9.78 18.33
CA ARG A 76 11.14 -8.95 17.34
C ARG A 76 12.25 -9.74 16.65
N LEU A 77 12.32 -9.68 15.32
CA LEU A 77 13.36 -10.32 14.52
C LEU A 77 14.35 -9.30 13.95
N TRP A 78 15.61 -9.75 13.77
CA TRP A 78 16.70 -9.05 13.10
C TRP A 78 17.02 -7.66 13.67
N GLN A 79 16.69 -7.39 14.92
CA GLN A 79 16.78 -6.04 15.49
C GLN A 79 16.10 -4.97 14.64
N SER A 80 15.03 -5.36 13.92
CA SER A 80 14.28 -4.43 13.07
C SER A 80 13.80 -3.23 13.89
N GLU A 81 13.75 -2.07 13.25
CA GLU A 81 13.12 -0.89 13.83
C GLU A 81 11.62 -1.12 14.08
N PHE A 82 10.99 -0.35 14.95
CA PHE A 82 9.58 -0.17 14.72
C PHE A 82 9.40 0.67 13.44
N SER A 83 8.45 0.29 12.61
CA SER A 83 8.15 1.00 11.38
C SER A 83 6.88 1.84 11.52
N SER A 84 6.99 3.13 11.22
CA SER A 84 5.86 4.03 11.27
C SER A 84 4.83 3.74 10.17
N ILE A 85 5.30 3.43 8.96
CA ILE A 85 4.42 3.12 7.82
C ILE A 85 3.77 1.74 7.95
N ASP A 86 4.53 0.71 8.31
CA ASP A 86 3.98 -0.65 8.45
C ASP A 86 2.98 -0.74 9.61
N THR A 87 3.23 -0.01 10.71
CA THR A 87 2.24 0.18 11.78
C THR A 87 0.96 0.81 11.22
N SER A 88 1.07 1.79 10.34
CA SER A 88 -0.10 2.44 9.73
C SER A 88 -0.90 1.51 8.83
N ILE A 89 -0.23 0.68 8.03
CA ILE A 89 -0.87 -0.37 7.22
C ILE A 89 -1.59 -1.39 8.12
N LEU A 90 -0.94 -1.81 9.21
CA LEU A 90 -1.56 -2.69 10.20
C LEU A 90 -2.82 -2.08 10.80
N LEU A 91 -2.76 -0.81 11.22
CA LEU A 91 -3.91 -0.08 11.77
C LEU A 91 -5.06 0.03 10.76
N CYS A 92 -4.77 0.27 9.48
CA CYS A 92 -5.80 0.28 8.43
C CYS A 92 -6.54 -1.06 8.33
N GLY A 93 -5.82 -2.18 8.39
CA GLY A 93 -6.42 -3.51 8.42
C GLY A 93 -7.28 -3.77 9.66
N ILE A 94 -6.78 -3.37 10.84
CA ILE A 94 -7.52 -3.47 12.13
C ILE A 94 -8.81 -2.66 12.08
N LEU A 95 -8.74 -1.42 11.62
CA LEU A 95 -9.88 -0.52 11.52
C LEU A 95 -10.92 -1.01 10.48
N THR A 96 -10.46 -1.66 9.40
CA THR A 96 -11.37 -2.32 8.45
C THR A 96 -12.14 -3.45 9.12
N CYS A 97 -11.46 -4.30 9.90
CA CYS A 97 -12.10 -5.38 10.65
C CYS A 97 -13.12 -4.86 11.68
N ARG A 98 -12.82 -3.77 12.38
CA ARG A 98 -13.73 -3.13 13.34
C ARG A 98 -15.08 -2.77 12.70
N GLN A 99 -15.04 -2.20 11.51
CA GLN A 99 -16.24 -1.79 10.79
C GLN A 99 -16.98 -2.95 10.12
N HIS A 100 -16.25 -3.99 9.73
CA HIS A 100 -16.86 -5.12 9.02
C HIS A 100 -17.56 -6.11 9.95
N PHE A 101 -16.96 -6.43 11.09
CA PHE A 101 -17.47 -7.50 11.97
C PHE A 101 -18.43 -7.02 13.07
N GLU A 102 -18.52 -5.73 13.34
CA GLU A 102 -19.43 -5.13 14.35
C GLU A 102 -19.48 -5.92 15.68
N HIS A 103 -18.33 -6.37 16.19
CA HIS A 103 -18.19 -7.22 17.36
C HIS A 103 -17.53 -6.44 18.51
N SER A 104 -18.06 -6.51 19.75
CA SER A 104 -17.57 -5.72 20.88
C SER A 104 -16.08 -5.89 21.14
N GLU A 105 -15.58 -7.13 21.23
CA GLU A 105 -14.18 -7.40 21.49
C GLU A 105 -13.27 -6.92 20.37
N ILE A 106 -13.69 -7.04 19.08
CA ILE A 106 -12.94 -6.49 17.97
C ILE A 106 -12.89 -4.96 18.07
N SER A 107 -14.02 -4.33 18.41
CA SER A 107 -14.10 -2.87 18.57
C SER A 107 -13.22 -2.38 19.72
N GLU A 108 -13.25 -3.04 20.87
CA GLU A 108 -12.42 -2.73 22.04
C GLU A 108 -10.92 -2.87 21.71
N LEU A 109 -10.50 -4.03 21.19
CA LEU A 109 -9.08 -4.26 20.83
C LEU A 109 -8.59 -3.30 19.75
N ALA A 110 -9.40 -3.04 18.72
CA ALA A 110 -9.05 -2.07 17.68
C ALA A 110 -8.91 -0.65 18.25
N HIS A 111 -9.79 -0.25 19.16
CA HIS A 111 -9.72 1.02 19.86
C HIS A 111 -8.44 1.15 20.69
N GLU A 112 -8.17 0.14 21.54
CA GLU A 112 -6.99 0.13 22.41
C GLU A 112 -5.68 0.13 21.59
N ILE A 113 -5.59 -0.70 20.54
CA ILE A 113 -4.40 -0.78 19.68
C ILE A 113 -4.18 0.54 18.95
N PHE A 114 -5.23 1.19 18.44
CA PHE A 114 -5.12 2.47 17.74
C PHE A 114 -4.72 3.60 18.69
N ASN A 115 -5.38 3.72 19.85
CA ASN A 115 -5.20 4.87 20.75
C ASN A 115 -3.90 4.85 21.53
N ARG A 116 -3.23 3.70 21.66
CA ARG A 116 -1.90 3.64 22.30
C ARG A 116 -0.77 4.19 21.44
N VAL A 117 -1.01 4.40 20.11
CA VAL A 117 0.02 4.91 19.20
C VAL A 117 0.25 6.39 19.45
N ASP A 118 1.43 6.72 19.94
CA ASP A 118 1.82 8.09 20.29
C ASP A 118 2.42 8.83 19.10
N TRP A 119 1.55 9.40 18.27
CA TRP A 119 1.93 10.19 17.10
C TRP A 119 2.68 11.47 17.48
N ASN A 120 2.38 12.06 18.65
CA ASN A 120 3.08 13.24 19.14
C ASN A 120 4.53 12.93 19.44
N TRP A 121 4.80 11.83 20.14
CA TRP A 121 6.16 11.39 20.40
C TRP A 121 6.92 11.10 19.11
N LEU A 122 6.27 10.44 18.13
CA LEU A 122 6.88 10.17 16.83
C LEU A 122 7.27 11.46 16.11
N SER A 123 6.54 12.55 16.29
CA SER A 123 6.82 13.82 15.61
C SER A 123 8.08 14.52 16.12
N GLU A 124 8.61 14.17 17.31
CA GLU A 124 9.79 14.80 17.93
C GLU A 124 9.73 16.34 17.91
N ASP A 125 8.55 16.92 18.10
CA ASP A 125 8.30 18.37 17.96
C ASP A 125 8.62 18.91 16.55
N THR A 126 8.86 18.03 15.59
CA THR A 126 8.98 18.37 14.17
C THR A 126 7.66 18.16 13.44
N ARG A 127 7.57 18.63 12.21
CA ARG A 127 6.38 18.41 11.37
C ARG A 127 6.55 17.23 10.41
N ILE A 128 7.76 16.66 10.35
CA ILE A 128 8.12 15.59 9.44
C ILE A 128 8.41 14.32 10.24
N LEU A 129 7.63 13.28 10.01
CA LEU A 129 7.73 12.03 10.76
C LEU A 129 8.92 11.18 10.33
N PRO A 130 9.62 10.49 11.26
CA PRO A 130 10.68 9.54 10.93
C PRO A 130 10.12 8.25 10.36
N HIS A 131 10.95 7.52 9.61
CA HIS A 131 10.60 6.18 9.12
C HIS A 131 10.39 5.18 10.25
N GLY A 132 11.08 5.34 11.36
CA GLY A 132 10.98 4.48 12.52
C GLY A 132 11.96 4.84 13.64
N TRP A 133 12.05 3.94 14.60
CA TRP A 133 12.94 4.05 15.76
C TRP A 133 13.41 2.66 16.19
N SER A 134 14.59 2.56 16.74
CA SER A 134 15.09 1.33 17.38
C SER A 134 15.68 1.60 18.76
N PRO A 135 15.61 0.62 19.68
CA PRO A 135 16.24 0.79 21.00
C PRO A 135 17.76 1.00 20.94
N GLU A 136 18.39 0.50 19.85
CA GLU A 136 19.83 0.54 19.67
C GLU A 136 20.33 1.90 19.17
N THR A 137 19.55 2.60 18.35
CA THR A 137 20.01 3.81 17.66
C THR A 137 19.10 5.03 17.82
N GLY A 138 17.91 4.89 18.43
CA GLY A 138 16.92 5.94 18.49
C GLY A 138 16.17 6.10 17.15
N PHE A 139 15.70 7.30 16.87
CA PHE A 139 14.98 7.58 15.62
C PHE A 139 15.89 7.43 14.40
N LEU A 140 15.34 6.79 13.35
CA LEU A 140 16.03 6.69 12.07
C LEU A 140 16.22 8.07 11.45
N GLN A 141 17.33 8.25 10.74
CA GLN A 141 17.65 9.52 10.07
C GLN A 141 16.72 9.85 8.90
N TYR A 142 16.11 8.83 8.27
CA TYR A 142 15.19 9.00 7.15
C TYR A 142 13.84 9.52 7.65
N ARG A 143 13.28 10.45 6.87
CA ARG A 143 12.02 11.13 7.19
C ARG A 143 11.04 11.04 6.02
N TRP A 144 9.77 11.00 6.34
CA TRP A 144 8.67 11.08 5.37
C TRP A 144 8.45 12.54 4.94
N ASP A 145 9.45 13.12 4.28
CA ASP A 145 9.50 14.55 3.91
C ASP A 145 8.97 14.85 2.50
N SER A 146 8.59 13.83 1.76
CA SER A 146 8.17 13.93 0.37
C SER A 146 7.03 12.96 0.07
N TYR A 147 6.20 13.29 -0.92
CA TYR A 147 5.09 12.43 -1.35
C TYR A 147 5.55 10.98 -1.57
N SER A 148 4.84 10.06 -0.95
CA SER A 148 5.01 8.61 -1.10
C SER A 148 3.76 7.88 -0.54
N GLU A 149 3.87 6.63 -0.17
CA GLU A 149 2.82 5.82 0.47
C GLU A 149 2.38 6.33 1.85
N MET A 150 3.07 7.30 2.41
CA MET A 150 2.95 7.78 3.81
C MET A 150 1.66 8.56 4.11
N MET A 151 0.86 8.94 3.12
CA MET A 151 -0.33 9.76 3.35
C MET A 151 -1.28 9.13 4.38
N MET A 152 -1.47 7.79 4.35
CA MET A 152 -2.31 7.10 5.34
C MET A 152 -1.79 7.27 6.76
N MET A 153 -0.47 7.29 6.96
CA MET A 153 0.16 7.46 8.26
C MET A 153 -0.14 8.85 8.83
N TYR A 154 0.06 9.90 8.05
CA TYR A 154 -0.29 11.27 8.46
C TYR A 154 -1.78 11.41 8.75
N LEU A 155 -2.64 10.83 7.91
CA LEU A 155 -4.10 10.89 8.09
C LEU A 155 -4.55 10.15 9.36
N LEU A 156 -3.99 8.99 9.68
CA LEU A 156 -4.26 8.27 10.93
C LEU A 156 -3.79 9.09 12.14
N GLY A 157 -2.60 9.65 12.07
CA GLY A 157 -2.06 10.51 13.13
C GLY A 157 -2.89 11.78 13.34
N LEU A 158 -3.32 12.44 12.27
CA LEU A 158 -4.25 13.58 12.33
C LEU A 158 -5.61 13.17 12.90
N GLY A 159 -6.06 11.97 12.59
CA GLY A 159 -7.33 11.42 13.03
C GLY A 159 -7.36 10.91 14.47
N SER A 160 -6.22 10.74 15.12
CA SER A 160 -6.12 10.31 16.52
C SER A 160 -6.84 11.26 17.46
N THR A 161 -7.40 10.72 18.56
CA THR A 161 -8.02 11.51 19.65
C THR A 161 -7.14 11.58 20.88
N SER A 162 -6.23 10.61 21.05
CA SER A 162 -5.34 10.53 22.22
C SER A 162 -4.02 11.28 22.01
N HIS A 163 -3.40 11.09 20.84
CA HIS A 163 -2.05 11.60 20.53
C HIS A 163 -2.01 12.21 19.12
N ALA A 164 -2.96 13.08 18.81
CA ALA A 164 -3.13 13.62 17.46
C ALA A 164 -1.95 14.47 16.98
N LEU A 165 -1.57 14.31 15.73
CA LEU A 165 -0.68 15.23 15.03
C LEU A 165 -1.33 16.62 14.89
N ALA A 166 -0.51 17.66 14.86
CA ALA A 166 -0.95 19.00 14.51
C ALA A 166 -1.31 19.06 12.99
N PRO A 167 -2.37 19.78 12.58
CA PRO A 167 -2.75 19.89 11.17
C PRO A 167 -1.60 20.35 10.25
N ALA A 168 -0.73 21.22 10.74
CA ALA A 168 0.43 21.71 10.00
C ALA A 168 1.46 20.62 9.62
N THR A 169 1.35 19.39 10.15
CA THR A 169 2.19 18.27 9.70
C THR A 169 1.83 17.81 8.30
N TRP A 170 0.54 17.94 7.90
CA TRP A 170 0.09 17.64 6.54
C TRP A 170 0.74 18.58 5.50
N ASP A 171 0.98 19.83 5.87
CA ASP A 171 1.53 20.84 4.98
C ASP A 171 3.06 20.77 4.86
N ALA A 172 3.73 20.01 5.73
CA ALA A 172 5.18 20.10 5.88
C ALA A 172 5.97 19.30 4.85
N TRP A 173 5.40 18.23 4.28
CA TRP A 173 6.09 17.39 3.31
C TRP A 173 5.95 17.90 1.87
N LYS A 174 6.93 17.57 1.03
CA LYS A 174 7.05 18.07 -0.34
C LYS A 174 6.12 17.29 -1.30
N ARG A 175 5.57 18.03 -2.26
CA ARG A 175 4.75 17.51 -3.38
C ARG A 175 5.45 17.87 -4.69
N THR A 176 6.61 17.26 -4.90
CA THR A 176 7.45 17.56 -6.08
C THR A 176 6.74 17.12 -7.35
N ILE A 177 6.71 18.02 -8.34
CA ILE A 177 6.14 17.75 -9.64
C ILE A 177 7.23 17.18 -10.56
N PHE A 178 6.95 16.01 -11.12
CA PHE A 178 7.74 15.41 -12.19
C PHE A 178 6.99 15.51 -13.50
N GLU A 179 7.73 15.42 -14.60
CA GLU A 179 7.17 15.42 -15.95
C GLU A 179 7.81 14.32 -16.78
N PHE A 180 6.99 13.55 -17.48
CA PHE A 180 7.43 12.56 -18.46
C PHE A 180 6.42 12.48 -19.59
N ASP A 181 6.90 12.46 -20.83
CA ASP A 181 6.07 12.41 -22.05
C ASP A 181 4.95 13.50 -22.06
N GLY A 182 5.29 14.70 -21.57
CA GLY A 182 4.37 15.84 -21.48
C GLY A 182 3.32 15.76 -20.36
N ILE A 183 3.35 14.71 -19.52
CA ILE A 183 2.42 14.53 -18.41
C ILE A 183 3.10 14.93 -17.12
N LYS A 184 2.47 15.83 -16.35
CA LYS A 184 2.91 16.27 -15.02
C LYS A 184 2.17 15.50 -13.94
N PHE A 185 2.90 15.06 -12.92
CA PHE A 185 2.36 14.36 -11.77
C PHE A 185 3.18 14.65 -10.51
N ILE A 186 2.56 14.49 -9.34
CA ILE A 186 3.27 14.58 -8.06
C ILE A 186 3.91 13.23 -7.78
N GLY A 187 5.20 13.23 -7.45
CA GLY A 187 5.95 12.06 -7.06
C GLY A 187 7.14 12.45 -6.19
N SER A 188 7.96 11.48 -5.79
CA SER A 188 9.28 11.69 -5.20
C SER A 188 10.19 10.54 -5.53
N TYR A 189 9.64 9.35 -5.53
CA TYR A 189 10.30 8.08 -5.56
C TYR A 189 9.66 7.20 -6.63
N ALA A 190 10.45 6.37 -7.29
CA ALA A 190 10.02 5.75 -8.54
C ALA A 190 9.13 4.50 -8.44
N PRO A 191 9.21 3.63 -7.42
CA PRO A 191 8.37 2.45 -7.35
C PRO A 191 6.88 2.82 -7.36
N LEU A 192 6.10 2.14 -8.19
CA LEU A 192 4.69 2.50 -8.44
C LEU A 192 3.80 2.36 -7.19
N PHE A 193 4.18 1.50 -6.24
CA PHE A 193 3.43 1.27 -5.01
C PHE A 193 3.21 2.56 -4.19
N VAL A 194 4.10 3.55 -4.28
CA VAL A 194 3.97 4.83 -3.56
C VAL A 194 2.67 5.58 -3.90
N HIS A 195 2.12 5.32 -5.08
CA HIS A 195 0.83 5.87 -5.53
C HIS A 195 -0.38 5.00 -5.14
N GLN A 196 -0.16 3.80 -4.60
CA GLN A 196 -1.19 2.79 -4.39
C GLN A 196 -1.57 2.61 -2.91
N TYR A 197 -0.59 2.48 -2.02
CA TYR A 197 -0.81 1.97 -0.66
C TYR A 197 -1.74 2.83 0.20
N SER A 198 -1.58 4.15 0.21
CA SER A 198 -2.53 5.02 0.93
C SER A 198 -3.96 4.92 0.36
N GLN A 199 -4.07 4.69 -0.93
CA GLN A 199 -5.36 4.57 -1.62
C GLN A 199 -6.01 3.18 -1.48
N ALA A 200 -5.32 2.22 -0.88
CA ALA A 200 -5.91 0.91 -0.59
C ALA A 200 -7.08 1.02 0.42
N TRP A 201 -6.99 1.96 1.37
CA TRP A 201 -8.00 2.16 2.42
C TRP A 201 -8.66 3.54 2.39
N PHE A 202 -7.87 4.61 2.21
CA PHE A 202 -8.44 5.96 2.12
C PHE A 202 -9.02 6.21 0.72
N ASP A 203 -10.31 6.51 0.68
CA ASP A 203 -11.00 6.87 -0.57
C ASP A 203 -10.76 8.34 -0.92
N PHE A 204 -9.84 8.59 -1.83
CA PHE A 204 -9.54 9.93 -2.33
C PHE A 204 -10.37 10.33 -3.56
N ARG A 205 -11.26 9.47 -4.07
CA ARG A 205 -12.08 9.76 -5.25
C ARG A 205 -12.99 10.98 -5.03
N GLY A 206 -12.95 11.92 -5.95
CA GLY A 206 -13.74 13.15 -5.86
C GLY A 206 -13.41 14.02 -4.64
N LYS A 207 -12.19 13.92 -4.12
CA LYS A 207 -11.71 14.70 -2.99
C LYS A 207 -10.36 15.32 -3.33
N ARG A 208 -10.18 16.56 -2.85
CA ARG A 208 -8.91 17.27 -2.96
C ARG A 208 -8.63 18.03 -1.68
N ASP A 209 -7.37 18.20 -1.38
CA ASP A 209 -6.90 19.16 -0.39
C ASP A 209 -6.51 20.50 -1.05
N LEU A 210 -5.73 21.32 -0.33
CA LEU A 210 -5.19 22.59 -0.89
C LEU A 210 -4.25 22.35 -2.07
N TYR A 211 -3.60 21.18 -2.14
CA TYR A 211 -2.49 20.90 -3.05
C TYR A 211 -2.90 20.10 -4.27
N ALA A 212 -3.71 19.05 -4.10
CA ALA A 212 -3.98 18.09 -5.17
C ALA A 212 -5.28 17.29 -5.02
N ASP A 213 -5.71 16.72 -6.13
CA ASP A 213 -6.50 15.49 -6.20
C ASP A 213 -5.54 14.31 -6.33
N TYR A 214 -5.34 13.58 -5.23
CA TYR A 214 -4.37 12.47 -5.20
C TYR A 214 -4.86 11.23 -5.95
N PHE A 215 -6.18 11.06 -6.12
CA PHE A 215 -6.69 9.98 -6.95
C PHE A 215 -6.38 10.24 -8.42
N GLN A 216 -6.65 11.46 -8.90
CA GLN A 216 -6.29 11.87 -10.26
C GLN A 216 -4.78 11.82 -10.47
N ASN A 217 -3.99 12.22 -9.48
CA ASN A 217 -2.53 12.10 -9.53
C ASN A 217 -2.08 10.66 -9.72
N SER A 218 -2.69 9.69 -9.03
CA SER A 218 -2.33 8.27 -9.19
C SER A 218 -2.74 7.70 -10.55
N ILE A 219 -3.81 8.21 -11.16
CA ILE A 219 -4.17 7.92 -12.56
C ILE A 219 -3.04 8.38 -13.50
N LEU A 220 -2.61 9.64 -13.37
CA LEU A 220 -1.53 10.21 -14.20
C LEU A 220 -0.21 9.45 -13.98
N ALA A 221 0.18 9.22 -12.74
CA ALA A 221 1.40 8.48 -12.40
C ALA A 221 1.40 7.05 -12.95
N THR A 222 0.26 6.36 -12.93
CA THR A 222 0.12 5.02 -13.51
C THR A 222 0.26 5.04 -15.04
N ASP A 223 -0.35 6.01 -15.74
CA ASP A 223 -0.18 6.12 -17.20
C ASP A 223 1.24 6.52 -17.59
N VAL A 224 1.85 7.42 -16.82
CA VAL A 224 3.26 7.79 -16.99
C VAL A 224 4.17 6.56 -16.80
N HIS A 225 3.94 5.76 -15.76
CA HIS A 225 4.71 4.53 -15.53
C HIS A 225 4.56 3.52 -16.69
N ARG A 226 3.33 3.33 -17.20
CA ARG A 226 3.09 2.53 -18.39
C ARG A 226 3.90 3.04 -19.58
N ARG A 227 3.83 4.34 -19.90
CA ARG A 227 4.61 4.95 -21.00
C ARG A 227 6.10 4.81 -20.79
N PHE A 228 6.57 4.92 -19.55
CA PHE A 228 7.98 4.69 -19.22
C PHE A 228 8.40 3.25 -19.56
N CYS A 229 7.64 2.24 -19.16
CA CYS A 229 7.92 0.85 -19.54
C CYS A 229 7.95 0.69 -21.07
N LEU A 230 6.97 1.26 -21.78
CA LEU A 230 6.92 1.20 -23.24
C LEU A 230 8.14 1.88 -23.90
N SER A 231 8.64 2.98 -23.34
CA SER A 231 9.85 3.65 -23.86
C SER A 231 11.10 2.78 -23.79
N LEU A 232 11.09 1.76 -22.93
CA LEU A 232 12.18 0.80 -22.77
C LEU A 232 12.04 -0.44 -23.68
N ALA A 233 10.99 -0.55 -24.52
CA ALA A 233 10.72 -1.72 -25.34
C ALA A 233 11.85 -2.06 -26.35
N SER A 234 12.62 -1.07 -26.79
CA SER A 234 13.80 -1.31 -27.63
C SER A 234 14.90 -2.10 -26.92
N LYS A 235 14.99 -1.96 -25.58
CA LYS A 235 15.94 -2.66 -24.72
C LYS A 235 15.34 -3.94 -24.15
N PHE A 236 14.04 -3.92 -23.84
CA PHE A 236 13.29 -5.01 -23.23
C PHE A 236 12.05 -5.30 -24.10
N PRO A 237 12.15 -6.17 -25.11
CA PRO A 237 11.09 -6.36 -26.12
C PRO A 237 9.74 -6.88 -25.58
N ASP A 238 9.73 -7.43 -24.37
CA ASP A 238 8.49 -7.89 -23.73
C ASP A 238 7.64 -6.73 -23.19
N TYR A 239 8.22 -5.55 -22.93
CA TYR A 239 7.43 -4.37 -22.54
C TYR A 239 6.58 -3.90 -23.70
N SER A 240 5.28 -3.89 -23.47
CA SER A 240 4.26 -3.54 -24.46
C SER A 240 3.02 -2.97 -23.79
N ASP A 241 2.05 -2.49 -24.58
CA ASP A 241 0.74 -2.04 -24.04
C ASP A 241 0.02 -3.11 -23.22
N ASP A 242 0.33 -4.38 -23.47
CA ASP A 242 -0.30 -5.52 -22.82
C ASP A 242 0.61 -6.18 -21.76
N LEU A 243 1.83 -5.71 -21.57
CA LEU A 243 2.75 -6.23 -20.56
C LEU A 243 3.70 -5.13 -20.07
N TRP A 244 3.43 -4.61 -18.90
CA TRP A 244 4.19 -3.55 -18.22
C TRP A 244 3.97 -3.60 -16.73
N GLY A 245 4.81 -2.92 -15.98
CA GLY A 245 4.68 -2.71 -14.54
C GLY A 245 5.93 -3.14 -13.80
N ILE A 246 6.54 -2.16 -13.14
CA ILE A 246 7.72 -2.32 -12.30
C ILE A 246 7.43 -1.62 -10.96
N THR A 247 7.77 -2.28 -9.87
CA THR A 247 7.75 -1.71 -8.53
C THR A 247 8.81 -2.42 -7.68
N ALA A 248 8.93 -2.09 -6.39
CA ALA A 248 9.83 -2.84 -5.51
C ALA A 248 9.44 -4.32 -5.52
N SER A 249 10.38 -5.21 -5.74
CA SER A 249 10.16 -6.66 -5.87
C SER A 249 11.44 -7.47 -5.76
N ASP A 250 11.30 -8.78 -5.71
CA ASP A 250 12.41 -9.69 -5.95
C ASP A 250 12.88 -9.63 -7.42
N SER A 251 14.08 -10.07 -7.65
CA SER A 251 14.67 -10.29 -8.96
C SER A 251 15.60 -11.50 -8.92
N ILE A 252 16.11 -11.93 -10.07
CA ILE A 252 17.12 -12.99 -10.14
C ILE A 252 18.36 -12.68 -9.27
N ASN A 253 18.59 -11.41 -8.94
CA ASN A 253 19.71 -10.92 -8.11
C ASN A 253 19.28 -10.43 -6.72
N GLY A 254 18.14 -10.91 -6.20
CA GLY A 254 17.56 -10.53 -4.93
C GLY A 254 16.62 -9.32 -5.03
N TYR A 255 16.15 -8.86 -3.87
CA TYR A 255 15.17 -7.77 -3.79
C TYR A 255 15.72 -6.44 -4.33
N ARG A 256 14.91 -5.75 -5.12
CA ARG A 256 15.23 -4.47 -5.76
C ARG A 256 14.14 -3.46 -5.53
N VAL A 257 14.56 -2.21 -5.34
CA VAL A 257 13.67 -1.06 -5.30
C VAL A 257 13.86 -0.30 -6.61
N TRP A 258 12.99 -0.53 -7.58
CA TRP A 258 13.12 -0.02 -8.94
C TRP A 258 11.81 0.47 -9.53
N GLY A 259 11.91 1.22 -10.63
CA GLY A 259 10.79 1.78 -11.36
C GLY A 259 11.15 3.07 -12.08
N GLY A 260 10.15 3.78 -12.50
CA GLY A 260 10.29 5.07 -13.18
C GLY A 260 8.95 5.69 -13.56
N PRO A 261 8.94 6.95 -14.03
CA PRO A 261 9.89 8.03 -13.74
C PRO A 261 9.75 8.59 -12.31
N PRO A 262 10.85 9.14 -11.73
CA PRO A 262 12.23 9.08 -12.22
C PRO A 262 12.77 7.65 -12.19
N GLU A 263 13.70 7.31 -13.11
CA GLU A 263 14.27 5.97 -13.12
C GLU A 263 15.03 5.67 -11.82
N THR A 264 14.72 4.54 -11.21
CA THR A 264 15.36 4.04 -9.99
C THR A 264 15.84 2.62 -10.21
N GLY A 265 17.08 2.37 -9.82
CA GLY A 265 17.75 1.06 -9.97
C GLY A 265 18.08 0.69 -11.40
N PRO A 266 18.87 -0.37 -11.59
CA PRO A 266 19.15 -0.93 -12.90
C PRO A 266 17.98 -1.77 -13.38
N ILE A 267 17.16 -1.25 -14.30
CA ILE A 267 16.03 -1.97 -14.87
C ILE A 267 16.56 -3.07 -15.80
N ASP A 268 16.03 -4.29 -15.66
CA ASP A 268 16.52 -5.50 -16.33
C ASP A 268 15.47 -6.25 -17.17
N GLY A 269 14.27 -5.68 -17.32
CA GLY A 269 13.16 -6.30 -18.03
C GLY A 269 12.22 -7.15 -17.15
N THR A 270 12.42 -7.14 -15.82
CA THR A 270 11.52 -7.79 -14.87
C THR A 270 10.12 -7.17 -14.94
N ILE A 271 9.10 -8.01 -14.81
CA ILE A 271 7.68 -7.65 -14.71
C ILE A 271 7.21 -7.99 -13.30
N VAL A 272 6.48 -7.07 -12.69
CA VAL A 272 5.96 -7.20 -11.32
C VAL A 272 4.42 -7.15 -11.37
N PRO A 273 3.72 -8.28 -11.19
CA PRO A 273 2.27 -8.34 -11.33
C PRO A 273 1.51 -7.37 -10.43
N CYS A 274 1.97 -7.16 -9.17
CA CYS A 274 1.32 -6.25 -8.23
C CYS A 274 1.39 -4.79 -8.67
N ALA A 275 2.39 -4.39 -9.47
CA ALA A 275 2.49 -3.03 -10.01
C ALA A 275 1.26 -2.67 -10.87
N ALA A 276 0.85 -3.56 -11.76
CA ALA A 276 -0.38 -3.40 -12.54
C ALA A 276 -1.62 -3.63 -11.67
N ALA A 277 -1.68 -4.74 -10.91
CA ALA A 277 -2.84 -5.10 -10.12
C ALA A 277 -3.22 -4.05 -9.06
N GLY A 278 -2.22 -3.48 -8.37
CA GLY A 278 -2.41 -2.38 -7.43
C GLY A 278 -2.92 -1.08 -8.07
N SER A 279 -2.81 -0.97 -9.40
CA SER A 279 -3.28 0.19 -10.17
C SER A 279 -4.65 -0.02 -10.84
N LEU A 280 -5.33 -1.14 -10.59
CA LEU A 280 -6.65 -1.44 -11.19
C LEU A 280 -7.68 -0.31 -11.07
N PRO A 281 -7.84 0.38 -9.92
CA PRO A 281 -8.81 1.47 -9.82
C PRO A 281 -8.42 2.71 -10.63
N PHE A 282 -7.13 2.91 -10.92
CA PHE A 282 -6.63 4.10 -11.59
C PHE A 282 -6.69 3.98 -13.11
N LEU A 283 -6.35 2.80 -13.64
CA LEU A 283 -6.27 2.58 -15.08
C LEU A 283 -6.82 1.18 -15.45
N PRO A 284 -8.13 0.92 -15.23
CA PRO A 284 -8.68 -0.44 -15.27
C PRO A 284 -8.49 -1.17 -16.59
N GLY A 285 -8.66 -0.49 -17.73
CA GLY A 285 -8.52 -1.12 -19.05
C GLY A 285 -7.11 -1.65 -19.31
N PRO A 286 -6.08 -0.81 -19.32
CA PRO A 286 -4.68 -1.22 -19.48
C PRO A 286 -4.21 -2.25 -18.46
N THR A 287 -4.52 -2.06 -17.17
CA THR A 287 -4.09 -3.00 -16.11
C THR A 287 -4.73 -4.38 -16.27
N MET A 288 -6.02 -4.44 -16.63
CA MET A 288 -6.68 -5.73 -16.92
C MET A 288 -6.06 -6.46 -18.12
N ARG A 289 -5.59 -5.74 -19.14
CA ARG A 289 -4.87 -6.37 -20.26
C ARG A 289 -3.56 -7.00 -19.79
N VAL A 290 -2.79 -6.29 -18.98
CA VAL A 290 -1.54 -6.84 -18.40
C VAL A 290 -1.82 -8.11 -17.62
N LEU A 291 -2.77 -8.10 -16.68
CA LEU A 291 -3.07 -9.27 -15.85
C LEU A 291 -3.52 -10.48 -16.69
N ARG A 292 -4.34 -10.25 -17.73
CA ARG A 292 -4.73 -11.30 -18.68
C ARG A 292 -3.55 -11.82 -19.51
N THR A 293 -2.65 -10.95 -19.91
CA THR A 293 -1.44 -11.34 -20.63
C THR A 293 -0.52 -12.18 -19.76
N ILE A 294 -0.34 -11.79 -18.50
CA ILE A 294 0.45 -12.58 -17.54
C ILE A 294 -0.19 -13.95 -17.34
N ASP A 295 -1.49 -14.04 -17.09
CA ASP A 295 -2.20 -15.30 -16.91
C ASP A 295 -2.12 -16.21 -18.15
N ASN A 296 -2.44 -15.66 -19.34
CA ASN A 296 -2.51 -16.43 -20.57
C ASN A 296 -1.13 -16.89 -21.09
N ARG A 297 -0.10 -16.05 -21.01
CA ARG A 297 1.22 -16.32 -21.59
C ARG A 297 2.22 -16.90 -20.61
N TYR A 298 2.12 -16.52 -19.33
CA TYR A 298 3.09 -16.83 -18.29
C TYR A 298 2.48 -17.54 -17.08
N GLY A 299 1.17 -17.79 -17.07
CA GLY A 299 0.42 -18.31 -15.93
C GLY A 299 1.01 -19.57 -15.29
N ALA A 300 1.57 -20.47 -16.11
CA ALA A 300 2.22 -21.69 -15.61
C ALA A 300 3.42 -21.41 -14.68
N GLY A 301 4.09 -20.27 -14.85
CA GLY A 301 5.22 -19.85 -14.00
C GLY A 301 4.86 -18.81 -12.96
N THR A 302 3.83 -18.02 -13.21
CA THR A 302 3.49 -16.83 -12.41
C THR A 302 2.31 -17.03 -11.47
N TRP A 303 1.39 -17.99 -11.74
CA TRP A 303 0.21 -18.20 -10.92
C TRP A 303 0.42 -19.36 -9.93
N SER A 304 0.17 -19.10 -8.66
CA SER A 304 0.33 -20.05 -7.57
C SER A 304 -0.95 -20.20 -6.76
N ARG A 305 -0.92 -21.07 -5.74
CA ARG A 305 -2.04 -21.20 -4.78
C ARG A 305 -2.33 -19.91 -3.98
N TYR A 306 -1.42 -18.95 -3.98
CA TYR A 306 -1.58 -17.66 -3.31
C TYR A 306 -1.79 -16.50 -4.28
N GLY A 307 -1.99 -16.76 -5.56
CA GLY A 307 -2.09 -15.78 -6.61
C GLY A 307 -0.78 -15.66 -7.39
N PHE A 308 -0.49 -14.49 -7.93
CA PHE A 308 0.75 -14.23 -8.66
C PHE A 308 1.98 -14.35 -7.74
N VAL A 309 3.06 -14.92 -8.28
CA VAL A 309 4.39 -14.79 -7.69
C VAL A 309 4.82 -13.32 -7.71
N ASP A 310 5.84 -12.99 -6.91
CA ASP A 310 6.25 -11.61 -6.73
C ASP A 310 6.67 -10.96 -8.04
N ALA A 311 7.58 -11.59 -8.77
CA ALA A 311 8.08 -11.07 -10.05
C ALA A 311 8.46 -12.19 -11.03
N PHE A 312 8.65 -11.83 -12.30
CA PHE A 312 9.21 -12.70 -13.31
C PHE A 312 9.94 -11.89 -14.39
N ASN A 313 10.86 -12.53 -15.09
CA ASN A 313 11.61 -11.88 -16.19
C ASN A 313 11.57 -12.75 -17.44
N PRO A 314 10.79 -12.37 -18.47
CA PRO A 314 10.66 -13.13 -19.70
C PRO A 314 11.98 -13.32 -20.46
N LEU A 315 12.88 -12.32 -20.45
CA LEU A 315 14.16 -12.37 -21.16
C LEU A 315 15.08 -13.46 -20.65
N THR A 316 15.06 -13.69 -19.33
CA THR A 316 15.92 -14.69 -18.66
C THR A 316 15.18 -15.98 -18.37
N ASN A 317 13.88 -16.04 -18.68
CA ASN A 317 12.96 -17.13 -18.29
C ASN A 317 12.99 -17.42 -16.78
N TRP A 318 13.18 -16.36 -15.99
CA TRP A 318 13.16 -16.44 -14.54
C TRP A 318 11.76 -16.14 -13.99
N TYR A 319 11.33 -16.95 -13.05
CA TYR A 319 10.07 -16.77 -12.32
C TYR A 319 10.37 -16.90 -10.84
N ASP A 320 9.94 -15.96 -10.06
CA ASP A 320 10.09 -16.05 -8.62
C ASP A 320 9.40 -17.30 -8.05
N SER A 321 9.96 -17.78 -6.96
CA SER A 321 9.36 -18.86 -6.17
C SER A 321 8.57 -18.33 -4.97
N ASP A 322 8.63 -17.04 -4.70
CA ASP A 322 8.00 -16.43 -3.56
C ASP A 322 6.74 -15.62 -3.93
N VAL A 323 5.81 -15.59 -3.01
CA VAL A 323 4.71 -14.61 -2.96
C VAL A 323 4.97 -13.72 -1.76
N VAL A 324 5.14 -12.43 -2.00
CA VAL A 324 5.33 -11.42 -0.96
C VAL A 324 3.98 -10.97 -0.42
N GLY A 325 3.85 -10.93 0.92
CA GLY A 325 2.56 -10.72 1.57
C GLY A 325 1.93 -9.37 1.28
N ILE A 326 2.73 -8.30 1.21
CA ILE A 326 2.24 -6.96 0.89
C ILE A 326 1.81 -6.85 -0.58
N ASP A 327 2.48 -7.54 -1.50
CA ASP A 327 2.20 -7.48 -2.93
C ASP A 327 0.94 -8.27 -3.31
N ALA A 328 0.76 -9.45 -2.70
CA ALA A 328 -0.52 -10.16 -2.76
C ALA A 328 -1.64 -9.32 -2.13
N GLY A 329 -1.33 -8.62 -1.04
CA GLY A 329 -2.24 -7.76 -0.31
C GLY A 329 -2.74 -6.58 -1.12
N ILE A 330 -1.84 -5.78 -1.68
CA ILE A 330 -2.22 -4.61 -2.50
C ILE A 330 -2.99 -5.05 -3.76
N THR A 331 -2.56 -6.15 -4.39
CA THR A 331 -3.27 -6.77 -5.53
C THR A 331 -4.73 -7.03 -5.19
N MET A 332 -4.99 -7.74 -4.09
CA MET A 332 -6.33 -8.13 -3.69
C MET A 332 -7.19 -6.93 -3.26
N VAL A 333 -6.66 -6.04 -2.43
CA VAL A 333 -7.40 -4.88 -1.92
C VAL A 333 -7.79 -3.94 -3.05
N MET A 334 -6.87 -3.65 -3.97
CA MET A 334 -7.16 -2.74 -5.08
C MET A 334 -8.05 -3.39 -6.15
N ALA A 335 -7.96 -4.71 -6.36
CA ALA A 335 -8.91 -5.43 -7.21
C ALA A 335 -10.34 -5.38 -6.63
N GLU A 336 -10.48 -5.55 -5.31
CA GLU A 336 -11.78 -5.44 -4.65
C GLU A 336 -12.33 -4.01 -4.71
N ASN A 337 -11.49 -3.00 -4.49
CA ASN A 337 -11.88 -1.60 -4.61
C ASN A 337 -12.29 -1.24 -6.04
N ALA A 338 -11.55 -1.68 -7.05
CA ALA A 338 -11.92 -1.47 -8.44
C ALA A 338 -13.25 -2.12 -8.80
N ARG A 339 -13.56 -3.27 -8.19
CA ARG A 339 -14.78 -4.03 -8.46
C ARG A 339 -16.02 -3.50 -7.75
N THR A 340 -15.91 -3.11 -6.49
CA THR A 340 -17.08 -2.81 -5.63
C THR A 340 -16.89 -1.64 -4.67
N ALA A 341 -15.69 -1.09 -4.57
CA ALA A 341 -15.31 -0.09 -3.55
C ALA A 341 -15.43 -0.60 -2.08
N PHE A 342 -15.55 -1.91 -1.88
CA PHE A 342 -15.88 -2.49 -0.58
C PHE A 342 -14.93 -2.07 0.55
N VAL A 343 -13.61 -2.09 0.30
CA VAL A 343 -12.65 -1.71 1.36
C VAL A 343 -12.75 -0.23 1.66
N TRP A 344 -12.88 0.62 0.65
CA TRP A 344 -13.12 2.06 0.83
C TRP A 344 -14.38 2.33 1.63
N ASP A 345 -15.52 1.76 1.22
CA ASP A 345 -16.81 1.96 1.87
C ASP A 345 -16.81 1.47 3.33
N THR A 346 -16.04 0.42 3.61
CA THR A 346 -15.91 -0.13 4.97
C THR A 346 -14.96 0.70 5.82
N PHE A 347 -13.74 0.94 5.33
CA PHE A 347 -12.72 1.66 6.09
C PHE A 347 -13.10 3.11 6.39
N MET A 348 -13.68 3.82 5.41
CA MET A 348 -14.05 5.23 5.56
C MET A 348 -15.22 5.47 6.54
N LYS A 349 -15.86 4.43 7.08
CA LYS A 349 -16.80 4.57 8.19
C LYS A 349 -16.09 4.86 9.53
N ASN A 350 -14.79 4.64 9.61
CA ASN A 350 -14.03 4.93 10.83
C ASN A 350 -13.94 6.44 11.08
N PRO A 351 -14.36 6.93 12.26
CA PRO A 351 -14.31 8.36 12.57
C PRO A 351 -12.90 8.92 12.56
N GLU A 352 -11.88 8.11 12.84
CA GLU A 352 -10.47 8.49 12.76
C GLU A 352 -10.06 8.81 11.31
N ALA A 353 -10.49 8.00 10.34
CA ALA A 353 -10.21 8.24 8.93
C ALA A 353 -10.88 9.53 8.43
N GLN A 354 -12.17 9.73 8.79
CA GLN A 354 -12.92 10.93 8.43
C GLN A 354 -12.29 12.19 9.02
N ARG A 355 -11.99 12.16 10.33
CA ARG A 355 -11.35 13.26 11.05
C ARG A 355 -9.97 13.59 10.51
N GLY A 356 -9.18 12.56 10.14
CA GLY A 356 -7.87 12.74 9.50
C GLY A 356 -7.99 13.48 8.17
N MET A 357 -8.90 13.07 7.31
CA MET A 357 -9.18 13.74 6.04
C MET A 357 -9.65 15.19 6.24
N GLU A 358 -10.55 15.43 7.20
CA GLU A 358 -11.05 16.77 7.52
C GLU A 358 -9.91 17.68 8.01
N ARG A 359 -9.07 17.20 8.93
CA ARG A 359 -7.95 17.98 9.50
C ARG A 359 -6.82 18.21 8.51
N ALA A 360 -6.68 17.35 7.50
CA ALA A 360 -5.80 17.54 6.34
C ALA A 360 -6.40 18.49 5.29
N GLY A 361 -7.61 18.99 5.51
CA GLY A 361 -8.27 19.97 4.64
C GLY A 361 -8.92 19.39 3.38
N PHE A 362 -9.15 18.08 3.32
CA PHE A 362 -9.83 17.48 2.18
C PHE A 362 -11.29 17.94 2.07
N LYS A 363 -11.68 18.26 0.85
CA LYS A 363 -13.05 18.64 0.49
C LYS A 363 -13.51 17.84 -0.71
N SER A 364 -14.79 17.44 -0.70
CA SER A 364 -15.42 16.84 -1.87
C SER A 364 -15.56 17.89 -2.98
N TYR A 365 -15.35 17.48 -4.21
CA TYR A 365 -15.62 18.28 -5.40
C TYR A 365 -16.10 17.35 -6.54
N GLN A 366 -16.78 17.92 -7.51
CA GLN A 366 -17.09 17.19 -8.74
C GLN A 366 -15.91 17.36 -9.71
N PRO A 367 -15.22 16.28 -10.09
CA PRO A 367 -14.20 16.36 -11.14
C PRO A 367 -14.86 16.90 -12.43
N LEU A 368 -14.17 17.79 -13.13
CA LEU A 368 -14.61 18.21 -14.45
C LEU A 368 -14.72 16.99 -15.37
N ALA A 369 -15.80 16.93 -16.15
CA ALA A 369 -15.93 15.86 -17.13
C ALA A 369 -14.75 15.90 -18.12
N PRO A 370 -14.26 14.75 -18.64
CA PRO A 370 -13.12 14.70 -19.55
C PRO A 370 -13.25 15.65 -20.76
N GLN A 371 -14.46 15.97 -21.18
CA GLN A 371 -14.76 16.92 -22.26
C GLN A 371 -14.50 18.39 -21.86
N GLU A 372 -14.55 18.74 -20.58
CA GLU A 372 -14.29 20.10 -20.09
C GLU A 372 -12.79 20.38 -19.91
N LEU A 373 -11.98 19.34 -19.69
CA LEU A 373 -10.52 19.43 -19.63
C LEU A 373 -9.90 19.78 -20.98
N VAL A 374 -10.48 19.31 -22.09
CA VAL A 374 -10.05 19.65 -23.45
C VAL A 374 -10.32 21.12 -23.76
N GLY A 375 -11.39 21.70 -23.22
CA GLY A 375 -11.75 23.10 -23.40
C GLY A 375 -10.87 24.11 -22.67
N LEU A 376 -10.20 23.71 -21.58
CA LEU A 376 -9.29 24.55 -20.81
C LEU A 376 -7.90 24.64 -21.48
N HIS A 377 -7.44 23.59 -22.15
CA HIS A 377 -6.18 23.61 -22.91
C HIS A 377 -6.23 24.48 -24.17
N LEU A 378 -7.41 24.73 -24.73
CA LEU A 378 -7.59 25.57 -25.93
C LEU A 378 -7.78 27.06 -25.61
N ARG A 379 -7.87 27.47 -24.35
CA ARG A 379 -8.02 28.88 -23.94
C ARG A 379 -6.74 29.49 -23.34
N SER A 380 -5.64 28.77 -23.31
CA SER A 380 -4.35 29.22 -22.79
C SER A 380 -3.25 29.28 -23.86
N THR A 381 -3.65 29.39 -25.13
CA THR A 381 -2.72 29.71 -26.25
C THR A 381 -3.08 31.07 -26.85
#